data_9d27c639b9159896399fa8f610f7f193
#
_entry.id   9d27c639b9159896399fa8f610f7f193
#
_cell.length_a   1.000
_cell.length_b   1.000
_cell.length_c   1.000
_cell.angle_alpha   90.00
_cell.angle_beta   90.00
_cell.angle_gamma   90.00
#
_symmetry.space_group_name_H-M   'P 1'
#
loop_
_entity.id
_entity.type
_entity.pdbx_description
1 polymer ?
#
loop_
_entity_poly.entity_id
_entity_poly.type
_entity_poly.pdbx_seq_one_letter_code
_entity_poly.pdbx_strand_id
1 'polypeptide(L)'
;MAGLVIANWKLHGSLGLIEEFSREWQMLPPLSDVSVVLCPPAPYLGAVSNAFEDVALGAQNCADQVEGAFTGEISVQMLSELGCSYVIIGHSERRALYSETDAQVAVKAGLVIAQGLHAVVCVGETLEHRDAGQQDKIVIEQLLGSLAQVPCENLVVAYEPVWAIGTGRTATPAQADAMHGVIRSCLCEHFGEVGAGIPIIYGGSVKPENASVLFECDNIDGSLVGGASLNANSFWQIASAASAGRA
;
A
#
# COMPACT_ATOMS: atom_id res chain seq x y z
N MET A 1 -12.98 -7.60 -8.58
CA MET A 1 -11.58 -7.20 -8.98
C MET A 1 -10.62 -8.26 -8.46
N ALA A 2 -9.49 -8.51 -9.15
CA ALA A 2 -8.42 -9.34 -8.60
C ALA A 2 -7.92 -8.73 -7.28
N GLY A 3 -7.52 -9.55 -6.31
CA GLY A 3 -6.94 -9.08 -5.06
C GLY A 3 -5.63 -8.32 -5.30
N LEU A 4 -5.29 -7.33 -4.46
CA LEU A 4 -4.03 -6.59 -4.55
C LEU A 4 -3.24 -6.76 -3.25
N VAL A 5 -2.05 -7.36 -3.31
CA VAL A 5 -1.19 -7.58 -2.14
C VAL A 5 0.17 -6.95 -2.36
N ILE A 6 0.47 -5.94 -1.55
CA ILE A 6 1.69 -5.13 -1.65
C ILE A 6 2.60 -5.41 -0.46
N ALA A 7 3.84 -5.79 -0.71
CA ALA A 7 4.89 -5.94 0.29
C ALA A 7 5.60 -4.61 0.52
N ASN A 8 5.44 -4.02 1.68
CA ASN A 8 6.26 -2.89 2.12
C ASN A 8 7.41 -3.40 3.01
N TRP A 9 8.59 -3.53 2.45
CA TRP A 9 9.77 -4.00 3.19
C TRP A 9 10.30 -2.97 4.18
N LYS A 10 9.78 -1.74 4.13
CA LYS A 10 10.24 -0.64 4.98
C LYS A 10 11.76 -0.48 4.89
N LEU A 11 12.45 -0.23 6.01
CA LEU A 11 13.91 -0.11 6.05
C LEU A 11 14.59 -1.49 6.26
N HIS A 12 14.09 -2.53 5.58
CA HIS A 12 14.70 -3.85 5.56
C HIS A 12 15.12 -4.21 4.15
N GLY A 13 16.27 -4.85 4.00
CA GLY A 13 16.75 -5.31 2.71
C GLY A 13 18.25 -5.60 2.71
N SER A 14 18.63 -6.55 1.88
CA SER A 14 20.00 -6.85 1.48
C SER A 14 19.98 -7.64 0.18
N LEU A 15 21.08 -7.70 -0.53
CA LEU A 15 21.18 -8.56 -1.72
C LEU A 15 20.95 -10.03 -1.37
N GLY A 16 21.44 -10.47 -0.19
CA GLY A 16 21.20 -11.84 0.30
C GLY A 16 19.73 -12.13 0.57
N LEU A 17 18.97 -11.17 1.15
CA LEU A 17 17.53 -11.32 1.33
C LEU A 17 16.79 -11.45 0.00
N ILE A 18 17.17 -10.66 -0.99
CA ILE A 18 16.55 -10.71 -2.32
C ILE A 18 16.80 -12.07 -2.99
N GLU A 19 18.03 -12.55 -2.94
CA GLU A 19 18.42 -13.85 -3.50
C GLU A 19 17.67 -15.02 -2.82
N GLU A 20 17.60 -15.03 -1.48
CA GLU A 20 16.87 -16.02 -0.72
C GLU A 20 15.38 -15.99 -1.01
N PHE A 21 14.77 -14.79 -0.95
CA PHE A 21 13.35 -14.59 -1.20
C PHE A 21 12.98 -15.02 -2.63
N SER A 22 13.76 -14.61 -3.64
CA SER A 22 13.52 -14.99 -5.05
C SER A 22 13.60 -16.50 -5.25
N ARG A 23 14.62 -17.14 -4.69
CA ARG A 23 14.77 -18.61 -4.76
C ARG A 23 13.59 -19.34 -4.12
N GLU A 24 13.12 -18.90 -2.95
CA GLU A 24 11.96 -19.50 -2.28
C GLU A 24 10.67 -19.23 -3.06
N TRP A 25 10.47 -17.98 -3.53
CA TRP A 25 9.30 -17.59 -4.30
C TRP A 25 9.10 -18.42 -5.57
N GLN A 26 10.17 -18.66 -6.33
CA GLN A 26 10.15 -19.45 -7.54
C GLN A 26 9.79 -20.95 -7.32
N MET A 27 9.92 -21.45 -6.09
CA MET A 27 9.55 -22.82 -5.73
C MET A 27 8.08 -22.94 -5.32
N LEU A 28 7.36 -21.82 -5.13
CA LEU A 28 5.96 -21.81 -4.74
C LEU A 28 5.05 -21.92 -5.98
N PRO A 29 3.83 -22.45 -5.82
CA PRO A 29 2.87 -22.49 -6.92
C PRO A 29 2.56 -21.08 -7.47
N PRO A 30 2.33 -20.93 -8.78
CA PRO A 30 1.93 -19.65 -9.35
C PRO A 30 0.60 -19.19 -8.75
N LEU A 31 0.46 -17.89 -8.52
CA LEU A 31 -0.76 -17.26 -8.06
C LEU A 31 -1.63 -16.83 -9.26
N SER A 32 -2.94 -17.01 -9.15
CA SER A 32 -3.94 -16.52 -10.10
C SER A 32 -4.87 -15.52 -9.40
N ASP A 33 -5.45 -14.61 -10.16
CA ASP A 33 -6.48 -13.66 -9.68
C ASP A 33 -6.06 -12.76 -8.52
N VAL A 34 -4.74 -12.55 -8.35
CA VAL A 34 -4.14 -11.62 -7.40
C VAL A 34 -2.95 -10.90 -8.02
N SER A 35 -2.88 -9.60 -7.83
CA SER A 35 -1.71 -8.78 -8.17
C SER A 35 -0.78 -8.70 -6.97
N VAL A 36 0.49 -9.07 -7.19
CA VAL A 36 1.54 -9.04 -6.15
C VAL A 36 2.55 -7.95 -6.48
N VAL A 37 2.89 -7.13 -5.49
CA VAL A 37 3.84 -6.02 -5.62
C VAL A 37 4.90 -6.10 -4.55
N LEU A 38 6.17 -5.93 -4.90
CA LEU A 38 7.27 -5.80 -3.94
C LEU A 38 7.78 -4.36 -3.91
N CYS A 39 7.78 -3.75 -2.73
CA CYS A 39 8.31 -2.41 -2.47
C CYS A 39 9.54 -2.49 -1.55
N PRO A 40 10.74 -2.80 -2.08
CA PRO A 40 11.97 -2.78 -1.32
C PRO A 40 12.45 -1.32 -1.08
N PRO A 41 13.44 -1.09 -0.17
CA PRO A 41 14.16 0.17 -0.14
C PRO A 41 14.78 0.53 -1.50
N ALA A 42 14.81 1.83 -1.81
CA ALA A 42 15.24 2.34 -3.11
C ALA A 42 16.58 1.79 -3.65
N PRO A 43 17.64 1.56 -2.82
CA PRO A 43 18.90 0.98 -3.30
C PRO A 43 18.76 -0.42 -3.88
N TYR A 44 17.66 -1.11 -3.61
CA TYR A 44 17.43 -2.50 -4.02
C TYR A 44 16.41 -2.64 -5.17
N LEU A 45 15.83 -1.54 -5.66
CA LEU A 45 14.83 -1.59 -6.74
C LEU A 45 15.34 -2.33 -7.97
N GLY A 46 16.53 -1.99 -8.46
CA GLY A 46 17.12 -2.67 -9.62
C GLY A 46 17.42 -4.15 -9.38
N ALA A 47 17.83 -4.53 -8.16
CA ALA A 47 18.08 -5.93 -7.83
C ALA A 47 16.79 -6.74 -7.79
N VAL A 48 15.70 -6.18 -7.22
CA VAL A 48 14.38 -6.82 -7.19
C VAL A 48 13.79 -6.90 -8.60
N SER A 49 13.88 -5.83 -9.40
CA SER A 49 13.44 -5.84 -10.81
C SER A 49 14.07 -6.98 -11.63
N ASN A 50 15.35 -7.24 -11.40
CA ASN A 50 16.07 -8.32 -12.11
C ASN A 50 15.80 -9.72 -11.55
N ALA A 51 15.32 -9.85 -10.31
CA ALA A 51 15.11 -11.12 -9.64
C ALA A 51 13.72 -11.72 -9.87
N PHE A 52 12.74 -10.90 -10.29
CA PHE A 52 11.33 -11.31 -10.43
C PHE A 52 10.79 -10.88 -11.79
N GLU A 53 10.17 -11.81 -12.53
CA GLU A 53 9.53 -11.56 -13.83
C GLU A 53 8.00 -11.40 -13.70
N ASP A 54 7.40 -12.05 -12.71
CA ASP A 54 5.95 -12.17 -12.51
C ASP A 54 5.40 -11.39 -11.31
N VAL A 55 6.26 -10.58 -10.65
CA VAL A 55 5.90 -9.73 -9.51
C VAL A 55 6.13 -8.27 -9.88
N ALA A 56 5.13 -7.44 -9.65
CA ALA A 56 5.26 -6.01 -9.93
C ALA A 56 6.23 -5.33 -8.94
N LEU A 57 7.00 -4.36 -9.44
CA LEU A 57 7.89 -3.55 -8.61
C LEU A 57 7.17 -2.28 -8.13
N GLY A 58 7.34 -1.94 -6.86
CA GLY A 58 6.87 -0.69 -6.29
C GLY A 58 7.95 0.05 -5.50
N ALA A 59 7.75 1.33 -5.30
CA ALA A 59 8.60 2.16 -4.47
C ALA A 59 7.90 2.54 -3.16
N GLN A 60 8.68 2.86 -2.12
CA GLN A 60 8.17 3.20 -0.78
C GLN A 60 7.87 4.69 -0.61
N ASN A 61 8.28 5.55 -1.54
CA ASN A 61 8.08 6.99 -1.56
C ASN A 61 8.61 7.57 -2.88
N CYS A 62 8.24 8.81 -3.18
CA CYS A 62 8.88 9.65 -4.21
C CYS A 62 9.01 11.09 -3.72
N ALA A 63 9.78 11.91 -4.43
CA ALA A 63 9.81 13.35 -4.25
C ALA A 63 8.47 13.99 -4.68
N ASP A 64 8.20 15.18 -4.13
CA ASP A 64 7.11 16.07 -4.58
C ASP A 64 7.57 17.04 -5.70
N GLN A 65 8.73 16.76 -6.28
CA GLN A 65 9.36 17.52 -7.37
C GLN A 65 9.73 16.59 -8.52
N VAL A 66 9.63 17.09 -9.74
CA VAL A 66 9.97 16.32 -10.94
C VAL A 66 11.47 16.21 -11.15
N GLU A 67 12.21 17.31 -10.90
CA GLU A 67 13.68 17.41 -10.99
C GLU A 67 14.19 18.65 -10.26
N GLY A 68 15.49 18.78 -10.07
CA GLY A 68 16.11 20.00 -9.56
C GLY A 68 17.09 19.80 -8.40
N ALA A 69 17.29 20.85 -7.61
CA ALA A 69 18.25 20.90 -6.50
C ALA A 69 17.67 20.28 -5.21
N PHE A 70 17.36 18.99 -5.25
CA PHE A 70 16.78 18.20 -4.17
C PHE A 70 17.67 17.01 -3.84
N THR A 71 18.87 17.29 -3.35
CA THR A 71 19.91 16.27 -3.08
C THR A 71 19.38 15.16 -2.17
N GLY A 72 19.44 13.91 -2.66
CA GLY A 72 19.00 12.72 -1.93
C GLY A 72 17.57 12.26 -2.25
N GLU A 73 16.77 13.07 -2.94
CA GLU A 73 15.42 12.72 -3.35
C GLU A 73 15.40 11.84 -4.62
N ILE A 74 14.32 11.11 -4.79
CA ILE A 74 14.09 10.21 -5.94
C ILE A 74 12.80 10.66 -6.62
N SER A 75 12.91 11.10 -7.89
CA SER A 75 11.74 11.52 -8.67
C SER A 75 10.92 10.32 -9.17
N VAL A 76 9.65 10.58 -9.50
CA VAL A 76 8.77 9.55 -10.08
C VAL A 76 9.31 9.03 -11.42
N GLN A 77 9.95 9.90 -12.22
CA GLN A 77 10.58 9.49 -13.46
C GLN A 77 11.69 8.45 -13.21
N MET A 78 12.58 8.67 -12.23
CA MET A 78 13.63 7.69 -11.87
C MET A 78 13.02 6.35 -11.47
N LEU A 79 11.90 6.35 -10.74
CA LEU A 79 11.20 5.12 -10.36
C LEU A 79 10.61 4.39 -11.57
N SER A 80 10.01 5.13 -12.50
CA SER A 80 9.48 4.59 -13.76
C SER A 80 10.58 3.95 -14.60
N GLU A 81 11.74 4.60 -14.73
CA GLU A 81 12.90 4.07 -15.45
C GLU A 81 13.47 2.77 -14.84
N LEU A 82 13.31 2.58 -13.52
CA LEU A 82 13.67 1.35 -12.82
C LEU A 82 12.61 0.24 -12.93
N GLY A 83 11.48 0.50 -13.63
CA GLY A 83 10.40 -0.46 -13.82
C GLY A 83 9.37 -0.48 -12.69
N CYS A 84 9.36 0.51 -11.79
CA CYS A 84 8.29 0.61 -10.79
C CYS A 84 6.95 0.88 -11.48
N SER A 85 5.90 0.19 -11.02
CA SER A 85 4.51 0.41 -11.43
C SER A 85 3.62 0.90 -10.29
N TYR A 86 4.11 0.84 -9.05
CA TYR A 86 3.41 1.32 -7.84
C TYR A 86 4.32 2.23 -7.02
N VAL A 87 3.73 3.21 -6.32
CA VAL A 87 4.45 4.06 -5.35
C VAL A 87 3.60 4.23 -4.10
N ILE A 88 4.13 3.82 -2.95
CA ILE A 88 3.52 4.08 -1.63
C ILE A 88 3.81 5.52 -1.27
N ILE A 89 2.79 6.29 -0.91
CA ILE A 89 2.89 7.70 -0.51
C ILE A 89 2.02 7.99 0.70
N GLY A 90 2.48 8.91 1.55
CA GLY A 90 1.75 9.27 2.77
C GLY A 90 1.71 8.18 3.84
N HIS A 91 2.59 7.16 3.78
CA HIS A 91 2.65 6.10 4.78
C HIS A 91 2.73 6.68 6.20
N SER A 92 2.05 6.06 7.17
CA SER A 92 1.95 6.57 8.56
C SER A 92 3.30 6.90 9.20
N GLU A 93 4.35 6.11 8.93
CA GLU A 93 5.71 6.40 9.40
C GLU A 93 6.25 7.71 8.82
N ARG A 94 5.95 8.05 7.56
CA ARG A 94 6.40 9.30 6.95
C ARG A 94 5.65 10.51 7.52
N ARG A 95 4.35 10.38 7.74
CA ARG A 95 3.54 11.40 8.42
C ARG A 95 4.04 11.66 9.84
N ALA A 96 4.33 10.61 10.60
CA ALA A 96 4.77 10.70 12.00
C ALA A 96 6.24 11.15 12.16
N LEU A 97 7.17 10.60 11.37
CA LEU A 97 8.62 10.79 11.55
C LEU A 97 9.18 11.95 10.71
N TYR A 98 8.58 12.24 9.57
CA TYR A 98 9.05 13.24 8.61
C TYR A 98 8.06 14.39 8.41
N SER A 99 6.95 14.41 9.18
CA SER A 99 5.92 15.44 9.10
C SER A 99 5.32 15.62 7.70
N GLU A 100 5.20 14.51 6.95
CA GLU A 100 4.62 14.52 5.61
C GLU A 100 3.15 14.92 5.69
N THR A 101 2.78 15.99 5.00
CA THR A 101 1.44 16.58 5.03
C THR A 101 0.53 16.02 3.93
N ASP A 102 -0.79 16.14 4.11
CA ASP A 102 -1.76 15.74 3.09
C ASP A 102 -1.54 16.49 1.77
N ALA A 103 -1.18 17.76 1.82
CA ALA A 103 -0.87 18.55 0.63
C ALA A 103 0.35 17.99 -0.14
N GLN A 104 1.40 17.57 0.56
CA GLN A 104 2.56 16.92 -0.07
C GLN A 104 2.18 15.56 -0.66
N VAL A 105 1.34 14.79 0.04
CA VAL A 105 0.82 13.52 -0.46
C VAL A 105 0.01 13.72 -1.74
N ALA A 106 -0.86 14.75 -1.79
CA ALA A 106 -1.63 15.08 -2.98
C ALA A 106 -0.72 15.42 -4.19
N VAL A 107 0.32 16.23 -3.98
CA VAL A 107 1.30 16.54 -5.03
C VAL A 107 1.98 15.28 -5.54
N LYS A 108 2.48 14.43 -4.64
CA LYS A 108 3.13 13.17 -5.00
C LYS A 108 2.18 12.22 -5.75
N ALA A 109 0.93 12.08 -5.28
CA ALA A 109 -0.09 11.25 -5.94
C ALA A 109 -0.34 11.73 -7.37
N GLY A 110 -0.50 13.03 -7.56
CA GLY A 110 -0.66 13.62 -8.89
C GLY A 110 0.52 13.34 -9.82
N LEU A 111 1.76 13.46 -9.33
CA LEU A 111 2.98 13.15 -10.11
C LEU A 111 3.07 11.67 -10.47
N VAL A 112 2.75 10.76 -9.53
CA VAL A 112 2.76 9.32 -9.76
C VAL A 112 1.77 8.93 -10.85
N ILE A 113 0.53 9.42 -10.77
CA ILE A 113 -0.52 9.12 -11.75
C ILE A 113 -0.19 9.74 -13.11
N ALA A 114 0.31 10.99 -13.14
CA ALA A 114 0.73 11.64 -14.38
C ALA A 114 1.83 10.88 -15.12
N GLN A 115 2.68 10.12 -14.41
CA GLN A 115 3.70 9.24 -14.99
C GLN A 115 3.13 7.86 -15.42
N GLY A 116 1.83 7.61 -15.23
CA GLY A 116 1.17 6.35 -15.56
C GLY A 116 1.39 5.25 -14.52
N LEU A 117 1.90 5.58 -13.33
CA LEU A 117 2.10 4.63 -12.22
C LEU A 117 0.90 4.63 -11.27
N HIS A 118 0.78 3.59 -10.44
CA HIS A 118 -0.25 3.49 -9.41
C HIS A 118 0.19 4.21 -8.13
N ALA A 119 -0.61 5.18 -7.67
CA ALA A 119 -0.42 5.86 -6.40
C ALA A 119 -1.12 5.10 -5.28
N VAL A 120 -0.36 4.55 -4.32
CA VAL A 120 -0.88 3.90 -3.12
C VAL A 120 -0.89 4.90 -1.98
N VAL A 121 -2.02 5.59 -1.81
CA VAL A 121 -2.20 6.66 -0.82
C VAL A 121 -2.56 6.07 0.53
N CYS A 122 -1.71 6.27 1.54
CA CYS A 122 -1.93 5.78 2.89
C CYS A 122 -2.68 6.81 3.75
N VAL A 123 -3.71 6.33 4.44
CA VAL A 123 -4.50 7.10 5.41
C VAL A 123 -4.77 6.26 6.66
N GLY A 124 -4.90 6.92 7.82
CA GLY A 124 -5.22 6.18 9.04
C GLY A 124 -5.17 7.04 10.29
N GLU A 125 -5.87 6.58 11.32
CA GLU A 125 -5.99 7.26 12.60
C GLU A 125 -5.08 6.68 13.67
N THR A 126 -4.72 7.51 14.65
CA THR A 126 -4.00 7.09 15.87
C THR A 126 -4.97 6.48 16.90
N LEU A 127 -4.41 5.83 17.94
CA LEU A 127 -5.21 5.30 19.06
C LEU A 127 -5.97 6.43 19.78
N GLU A 128 -5.35 7.57 19.96
CA GLU A 128 -5.98 8.73 20.60
C GLU A 128 -7.23 9.19 19.84
N HIS A 129 -7.15 9.30 18.51
CA HIS A 129 -8.31 9.63 17.68
C HIS A 129 -9.43 8.60 17.80
N ARG A 130 -9.05 7.31 17.84
CA ARG A 130 -10.02 6.22 17.96
C ARG A 130 -10.71 6.19 19.31
N ASP A 131 -9.95 6.36 20.40
CA ASP A 131 -10.47 6.42 21.76
C ASP A 131 -11.39 7.66 21.96
N ALA A 132 -11.15 8.73 21.21
CA ALA A 132 -12.00 9.91 21.17
C ALA A 132 -13.24 9.77 20.25
N GLY A 133 -13.42 8.63 19.55
CA GLY A 133 -14.51 8.43 18.60
C GLY A 133 -14.40 9.29 17.33
N GLN A 134 -13.19 9.73 16.96
CA GLN A 134 -12.94 10.64 15.84
C GLN A 134 -12.33 9.94 14.62
N GLN A 135 -12.22 8.61 14.64
CA GLN A 135 -11.54 7.84 13.60
C GLN A 135 -12.06 8.12 12.19
N ASP A 136 -13.38 8.14 12.00
CA ASP A 136 -14.00 8.35 10.68
C ASP A 136 -13.68 9.75 10.15
N LYS A 137 -13.83 10.77 11.02
CA LYS A 137 -13.55 12.17 10.67
C LYS A 137 -12.09 12.34 10.26
N ILE A 138 -11.14 11.81 11.03
CA ILE A 138 -9.70 11.95 10.76
C ILE A 138 -9.31 11.25 9.48
N VAL A 139 -9.82 10.03 9.24
CA VAL A 139 -9.52 9.29 8.01
C VAL A 139 -10.10 10.00 6.78
N ILE A 140 -11.32 10.52 6.86
CA ILE A 140 -11.94 11.30 5.77
C ILE A 140 -11.17 12.59 5.50
N GLU A 141 -10.78 13.34 6.53
CA GLU A 141 -10.00 14.57 6.38
C GLU A 141 -8.65 14.30 5.71
N GLN A 142 -7.91 13.27 6.15
CA GLN A 142 -6.66 12.85 5.52
C GLN A 142 -6.87 12.41 4.06
N LEU A 143 -7.90 11.62 3.78
CA LEU A 143 -8.21 11.13 2.45
C LEU A 143 -8.48 12.30 1.50
N LEU A 144 -9.40 13.17 1.83
CA LEU A 144 -9.75 14.32 1.00
C LEU A 144 -8.60 15.31 0.81
N GLY A 145 -7.81 15.55 1.88
CA GLY A 145 -6.61 16.37 1.80
C GLY A 145 -5.53 15.76 0.90
N SER A 146 -5.33 14.45 0.98
CA SER A 146 -4.36 13.69 0.17
C SER A 146 -4.80 13.47 -1.27
N LEU A 147 -6.09 13.64 -1.58
CA LEU A 147 -6.66 13.50 -2.93
C LEU A 147 -7.05 14.84 -3.56
N ALA A 148 -6.66 15.97 -2.96
CA ALA A 148 -6.97 17.29 -3.51
C ALA A 148 -6.39 17.44 -4.92
N GLN A 149 -7.27 17.56 -5.93
CA GLN A 149 -6.93 17.66 -7.36
C GLN A 149 -6.22 16.41 -7.94
N VAL A 150 -6.24 15.28 -7.24
CA VAL A 150 -5.68 14.00 -7.72
C VAL A 150 -6.74 13.30 -8.59
N PRO A 151 -6.38 12.83 -9.81
CA PRO A 151 -7.28 12.04 -10.62
C PRO A 151 -7.50 10.64 -10.03
N CYS A 152 -8.60 9.97 -10.39
CA CYS A 152 -8.95 8.66 -9.84
C CYS A 152 -8.29 7.48 -10.55
N GLU A 153 -7.75 7.68 -11.75
CA GLU A 153 -7.06 6.66 -12.52
C GLU A 153 -5.80 6.19 -11.77
N ASN A 154 -5.55 4.89 -11.74
CA ASN A 154 -4.38 4.30 -11.08
C ASN A 154 -4.25 4.68 -9.58
N LEU A 155 -5.37 5.04 -8.93
CA LEU A 155 -5.40 5.30 -7.49
C LEU A 155 -5.67 4.01 -6.72
N VAL A 156 -4.94 3.82 -5.63
CA VAL A 156 -5.17 2.80 -4.59
C VAL A 156 -5.15 3.52 -3.24
N VAL A 157 -6.05 3.18 -2.35
CA VAL A 157 -6.05 3.69 -0.97
C VAL A 157 -5.62 2.57 -0.01
N ALA A 158 -4.66 2.85 0.86
CA ALA A 158 -4.24 1.93 1.92
C ALA A 158 -4.72 2.47 3.29
N TYR A 159 -5.61 1.73 3.95
CA TYR A 159 -6.04 2.09 5.29
C TYR A 159 -5.09 1.50 6.34
N GLU A 160 -4.47 2.36 7.11
CA GLU A 160 -3.52 2.03 8.16
C GLU A 160 -4.11 2.35 9.54
N PRO A 161 -4.69 1.38 10.30
CA PRO A 161 -4.97 1.62 11.71
C PRO A 161 -3.64 1.77 12.47
N VAL A 162 -3.16 3.04 12.61
CA VAL A 162 -1.80 3.32 13.12
C VAL A 162 -1.56 2.69 14.49
N TRP A 163 -2.60 2.59 15.31
CA TRP A 163 -2.59 1.94 16.61
C TRP A 163 -2.38 0.42 16.56
N ALA A 164 -2.53 -0.19 15.39
CA ALA A 164 -2.34 -1.63 15.17
C ALA A 164 -1.06 -1.96 14.36
N ILE A 165 -0.23 -0.96 14.03
CA ILE A 165 1.01 -1.17 13.27
C ILE A 165 2.18 -1.34 14.24
N GLY A 166 2.79 -2.54 14.26
CA GLY A 166 3.98 -2.79 15.08
C GLY A 166 3.76 -2.81 16.60
N THR A 167 2.51 -2.70 17.06
CA THR A 167 2.18 -2.62 18.50
C THR A 167 1.80 -3.98 19.13
N GLY A 168 1.66 -5.02 18.31
CA GLY A 168 1.09 -6.30 18.71
C GLY A 168 -0.43 -6.32 18.80
N ARG A 169 -1.10 -5.18 18.62
CA ARG A 169 -2.56 -5.09 18.48
C ARG A 169 -2.95 -5.34 17.03
N THR A 170 -4.15 -5.86 16.82
CA THR A 170 -4.74 -6.02 15.48
C THR A 170 -6.16 -5.46 15.51
N ALA A 171 -6.55 -4.77 14.44
CA ALA A 171 -7.96 -4.48 14.25
C ALA A 171 -8.72 -5.78 14.00
N THR A 172 -9.93 -5.89 14.51
CA THR A 172 -10.81 -7.00 14.13
C THR A 172 -11.22 -6.86 12.66
N PRO A 173 -11.54 -7.95 11.95
CA PRO A 173 -12.04 -7.88 10.58
C PRO A 173 -13.22 -6.92 10.45
N ALA A 174 -14.18 -6.96 11.38
CA ALA A 174 -15.32 -6.04 11.40
C ALA A 174 -14.92 -4.56 11.56
N GLN A 175 -13.89 -4.26 12.35
CA GLN A 175 -13.37 -2.88 12.48
C GLN A 175 -12.69 -2.42 11.21
N ALA A 176 -11.92 -3.29 10.55
CA ALA A 176 -11.26 -3.00 9.29
C ALA A 176 -12.30 -2.78 8.19
N ASP A 177 -13.25 -3.69 8.03
CA ASP A 177 -14.31 -3.61 7.03
C ASP A 177 -15.18 -2.35 7.19
N ALA A 178 -15.57 -2.01 8.43
CA ALA A 178 -16.35 -0.80 8.71
C ALA A 178 -15.61 0.47 8.24
N MET A 179 -14.30 0.61 8.52
CA MET A 179 -13.53 1.77 8.07
C MET A 179 -13.31 1.76 6.55
N HIS A 180 -13.09 0.59 5.94
CA HIS A 180 -13.05 0.47 4.48
C HIS A 180 -14.37 0.93 3.84
N GLY A 181 -15.52 0.60 4.45
CA GLY A 181 -16.84 1.10 4.04
C GLY A 181 -16.97 2.61 4.13
N VAL A 182 -16.43 3.24 5.18
CA VAL A 182 -16.38 4.71 5.33
C VAL A 182 -15.52 5.32 4.22
N ILE A 183 -14.33 4.77 3.95
CA ILE A 183 -13.44 5.22 2.87
C ILE A 183 -14.13 5.06 1.50
N ARG A 184 -14.78 3.90 1.25
CA ARG A 184 -15.51 3.63 0.01
C ARG A 184 -16.61 4.67 -0.23
N SER A 185 -17.41 4.97 0.79
CA SER A 185 -18.46 5.97 0.71
C SER A 185 -17.89 7.36 0.37
N CYS A 186 -16.81 7.76 1.04
CA CYS A 186 -16.13 9.01 0.76
C CYS A 186 -15.57 9.08 -0.67
N LEU A 187 -14.99 8.00 -1.19
CA LEU A 187 -14.49 7.92 -2.57
C LEU A 187 -15.64 8.04 -3.58
N CYS A 188 -16.79 7.40 -3.31
CA CYS A 188 -17.98 7.51 -4.16
C CYS A 188 -18.56 8.94 -4.14
N GLU A 189 -18.56 9.62 -3.00
CA GLU A 189 -18.99 11.01 -2.89
C GLU A 189 -18.03 11.95 -3.65
N HIS A 190 -16.72 11.69 -3.60
CA HIS A 190 -15.71 12.54 -4.21
C HIS A 190 -15.57 12.35 -5.72
N PHE A 191 -15.58 11.09 -6.21
CA PHE A 191 -15.34 10.72 -7.61
C PHE A 191 -16.60 10.21 -8.35
N GLY A 192 -17.76 10.16 -7.69
CA GLY A 192 -18.96 9.56 -8.26
C GLY A 192 -18.85 8.03 -8.37
N GLU A 193 -19.53 7.44 -9.36
CA GLU A 193 -19.57 5.98 -9.54
C GLU A 193 -18.19 5.31 -9.70
N VAL A 194 -17.21 6.03 -10.25
CA VAL A 194 -15.85 5.52 -10.42
C VAL A 194 -15.18 5.24 -9.07
N GLY A 195 -15.53 5.99 -8.02
CA GLY A 195 -15.04 5.78 -6.67
C GLY A 195 -15.31 4.38 -6.11
N ALA A 196 -16.39 3.73 -6.55
CA ALA A 196 -16.71 2.35 -6.15
C ALA A 196 -15.66 1.33 -6.64
N GLY A 197 -14.95 1.65 -7.73
CA GLY A 197 -13.93 0.79 -8.35
C GLY A 197 -12.50 1.04 -7.85
N ILE A 198 -12.24 2.04 -7.01
CA ILE A 198 -10.90 2.32 -6.49
C ILE A 198 -10.53 1.25 -5.46
N PRO A 199 -9.41 0.50 -5.61
CA PRO A 199 -9.02 -0.49 -4.62
C PRO A 199 -8.73 0.13 -3.25
N ILE A 200 -9.27 -0.49 -2.18
CA ILE A 200 -8.97 -0.12 -0.80
C ILE A 200 -8.33 -1.32 -0.12
N ILE A 201 -7.06 -1.19 0.25
CA ILE A 201 -6.26 -2.27 0.82
C ILE A 201 -6.00 -2.03 2.32
N TYR A 202 -5.98 -3.12 3.09
CA TYR A 202 -5.76 -3.06 4.54
C TYR A 202 -4.26 -3.01 4.87
N GLY A 203 -3.82 -1.94 5.53
CA GLY A 203 -2.43 -1.68 5.92
C GLY A 203 -2.09 -1.97 7.39
N GLY A 204 -2.97 -2.63 8.13
CA GLY A 204 -2.68 -3.07 9.49
C GLY A 204 -1.86 -4.38 9.55
N SER A 205 -1.87 -5.05 10.71
CA SER A 205 -1.15 -6.30 10.89
C SER A 205 -1.83 -7.46 10.16
N VAL A 206 -1.24 -7.88 9.03
CA VAL A 206 -1.66 -9.04 8.25
C VAL A 206 -0.62 -10.16 8.40
N LYS A 207 -1.11 -11.37 8.64
CA LYS A 207 -0.33 -12.60 8.77
C LYS A 207 -1.06 -13.74 8.04
N PRO A 208 -0.38 -14.85 7.71
CA PRO A 208 -1.04 -16.01 7.09
C PRO A 208 -2.31 -16.46 7.84
N GLU A 209 -2.28 -16.41 9.18
CA GLU A 209 -3.36 -16.92 10.03
C GLU A 209 -4.63 -16.06 10.01
N ASN A 210 -4.55 -14.77 9.66
CA ASN A 210 -5.71 -13.86 9.64
C ASN A 210 -6.05 -13.34 8.24
N ALA A 211 -5.29 -13.67 7.22
CA ALA A 211 -5.45 -13.13 5.88
C ALA A 211 -6.80 -13.52 5.25
N SER A 212 -7.20 -14.79 5.31
CA SER A 212 -8.46 -15.24 4.71
C SER A 212 -9.68 -14.53 5.30
N VAL A 213 -9.75 -14.41 6.64
CA VAL A 213 -10.88 -13.75 7.31
C VAL A 213 -10.96 -12.25 6.97
N LEU A 214 -9.81 -11.60 6.74
CA LEU A 214 -9.78 -10.21 6.28
C LEU A 214 -10.27 -10.08 4.83
N PHE A 215 -9.86 -10.99 3.96
CA PHE A 215 -10.22 -10.93 2.53
C PHE A 215 -11.63 -11.47 2.22
N GLU A 216 -12.29 -12.10 3.18
CA GLU A 216 -13.72 -12.41 3.14
C GLU A 216 -14.61 -11.18 3.40
N CYS A 217 -14.04 -10.07 3.88
CA CYS A 217 -14.77 -8.82 4.09
C CYS A 217 -15.08 -8.12 2.76
N ASP A 218 -16.31 -7.59 2.62
CA ASP A 218 -16.81 -7.02 1.36
C ASP A 218 -16.04 -5.79 0.87
N ASN A 219 -15.50 -4.97 1.80
CA ASN A 219 -14.87 -3.70 1.48
C ASN A 219 -13.33 -3.77 1.40
N ILE A 220 -12.71 -4.93 1.69
CA ILE A 220 -11.25 -5.08 1.72
C ILE A 220 -10.76 -5.67 0.39
N ASP A 221 -10.10 -4.86 -0.46
CA ASP A 221 -9.65 -5.27 -1.79
C ASP A 221 -8.26 -5.92 -1.82
N GLY A 222 -7.58 -6.00 -0.67
CA GLY A 222 -6.24 -6.55 -0.56
C GLY A 222 -5.51 -6.08 0.67
N SER A 223 -4.17 -6.10 0.64
CA SER A 223 -3.38 -5.66 1.79
C SER A 223 -2.05 -5.00 1.44
N LEU A 224 -1.61 -4.08 2.31
CA LEU A 224 -0.26 -3.54 2.37
C LEU A 224 0.46 -4.19 3.56
N VAL A 225 1.34 -5.15 3.26
CA VAL A 225 1.95 -6.06 4.23
C VAL A 225 3.35 -5.58 4.63
N GLY A 226 3.58 -5.37 5.92
CA GLY A 226 4.90 -5.03 6.47
C GLY A 226 5.75 -6.27 6.76
N GLY A 227 6.12 -6.51 8.02
CA GLY A 227 7.10 -7.52 8.44
C GLY A 227 6.86 -8.94 7.92
N ALA A 228 5.61 -9.39 7.77
CA ALA A 228 5.31 -10.71 7.22
C ALA A 228 5.72 -10.85 5.74
N SER A 229 5.90 -9.73 5.02
CA SER A 229 6.34 -9.74 3.63
C SER A 229 7.86 -9.91 3.44
N LEU A 230 8.64 -9.99 4.52
CA LEU A 230 10.07 -10.27 4.45
C LEU A 230 10.39 -11.77 4.29
N ASN A 231 9.40 -12.64 4.44
CA ASN A 231 9.53 -14.07 4.22
C ASN A 231 8.64 -14.50 3.05
N ALA A 232 9.21 -15.14 2.04
CA ALA A 232 8.54 -15.49 0.80
C ALA A 232 7.33 -16.41 1.03
N ASN A 233 7.45 -17.42 1.88
CA ASN A 233 6.37 -18.35 2.18
C ASN A 233 5.20 -17.67 2.88
N SER A 234 5.47 -16.84 3.90
CA SER A 234 4.43 -16.09 4.61
C SER A 234 3.72 -15.11 3.69
N PHE A 235 4.47 -14.40 2.85
CA PHE A 235 3.91 -13.44 1.90
C PHE A 235 3.07 -14.13 0.81
N TRP A 236 3.55 -15.27 0.31
CA TRP A 236 2.80 -16.08 -0.64
C TRP A 236 1.47 -16.60 -0.06
N GLN A 237 1.49 -17.06 1.19
CA GLN A 237 0.26 -17.52 1.87
C GLN A 237 -0.77 -16.40 2.01
N ILE A 238 -0.33 -15.17 2.33
CA ILE A 238 -1.20 -13.99 2.38
C ILE A 238 -1.76 -13.68 0.98
N ALA A 239 -0.92 -13.68 -0.05
CA ALA A 239 -1.35 -13.43 -1.42
C ALA A 239 -2.30 -14.51 -1.95
N SER A 240 -2.03 -15.78 -1.63
CA SER A 240 -2.90 -16.91 -1.97
C SER A 240 -4.29 -16.80 -1.31
N ALA A 241 -4.36 -16.33 -0.06
CA ALA A 241 -5.63 -16.08 0.60
C ALA A 241 -6.46 -14.97 -0.10
N ALA A 242 -5.81 -13.94 -0.64
CA ALA A 242 -6.48 -12.88 -1.40
C ALA A 242 -7.01 -13.36 -2.77
N SER A 243 -6.38 -14.40 -3.36
CA SER A 243 -6.86 -15.06 -4.58
C SER A 243 -8.14 -15.86 -4.32
N ALA A 244 -8.22 -16.59 -3.22
CA ALA A 244 -9.32 -17.50 -2.91
C ALA A 244 -10.60 -16.78 -2.41
N GLY A 245 -10.49 -15.62 -1.77
CA GLY A 245 -11.60 -14.91 -1.13
C GLY A 245 -12.59 -14.24 -2.11
N ARG A 246 -12.38 -14.33 -3.43
CA ARG A 246 -13.18 -13.64 -4.46
C ARG A 246 -13.72 -14.56 -5.57
N ALA A 247 -13.72 -15.87 -5.33
CA ALA A 247 -14.26 -16.87 -6.25
C ALA A 247 -15.78 -17.02 -6.14
#